data_a2d22d99e5675a20f9cdd7787cd84939
#
_entry.id   a2d22d99e5675a20f9cdd7787cd84939
#
_cell.length_a   1.000
_cell.length_b   1.000
_cell.length_c   1.000
_cell.angle_alpha   90.00
_cell.angle_beta   90.00
_cell.angle_gamma   90.00
#
_symmetry.space_group_name_H-M   'P 1'
#
loop_
_entity.id
_entity.type
_entity.pdbx_description
1 polymer ?
#
loop_
_entity_poly.entity_id
_entity_poly.type
_entity_poly.pdbx_seq_one_letter_code
_entity_poly.pdbx_strand_id
1 'polypeptide(L)'
;ANLCILMFNVVFFISYVFFKKYNNKVKPYKIRKRLPFDILVILVICVLILIFNIDFIQQKLMTPNWKLQLDKAKSIKIIISKVLFSIPLAGIAMCVMYFKKKNNKPINWVVILGSLIIFLLLILIFKNPFMEKRSGLGPIYFSLLFLFVPKLLNNNIKTTLILYLSLIIAMPILAVFTHINSSFIEVLKNPKIITGSLNKDVLLSNFNTLHFDAYANFLATIENVSFHGFSMGEQLSSALFFSVPRSIWPSKPLTSGQFLGNYLIEEHGFYFNNISNPFVSEAYLNFGVIGIVIFAIILAYFLTRALVFLKSDDYLKKVLAFFIAIHMIYFLRGDFTNGFSQLILVSFGIYVIPKSIKYFYQGTKLW
;
A
#
# COMPACT_ATOMS: atom_id res chain seq x y z
N ALA A 1 15.13 11.15 20.94
CA ALA A 1 14.77 10.67 19.60
C ALA A 1 15.92 9.92 18.93
N ASN A 2 17.11 10.54 18.73
CA ASN A 2 18.22 9.93 17.98
C ASN A 2 18.68 8.59 18.57
N LEU A 3 18.81 8.50 19.91
CA LEU A 3 19.18 7.25 20.58
C LEU A 3 18.13 6.14 20.33
N CYS A 4 16.86 6.49 20.37
CA CYS A 4 15.75 5.58 20.09
C CYS A 4 15.79 5.05 18.65
N ILE A 5 16.05 5.92 17.68
CA ILE A 5 16.18 5.55 16.26
C ILE A 5 17.41 4.65 16.06
N LEU A 6 18.55 5.00 16.68
CA LEU A 6 19.75 4.16 16.61
C LEU A 6 19.49 2.77 17.20
N MET A 7 18.89 2.69 18.37
CA MET A 7 18.53 1.44 19.03
C MET A 7 17.59 0.59 18.15
N PHE A 8 16.54 1.21 17.57
CA PHE A 8 15.65 0.54 16.65
C PHE A 8 16.41 -0.08 15.48
N ASN A 9 17.29 0.68 14.83
CA ASN A 9 18.08 0.23 13.69
C ASN A 9 19.03 -0.92 14.05
N VAL A 10 19.70 -0.83 15.20
CA VAL A 10 20.62 -1.90 15.67
C VAL A 10 19.85 -3.18 15.97
N VAL A 11 18.77 -3.10 16.74
CA VAL A 11 17.93 -4.26 17.09
C VAL A 11 17.28 -4.86 15.81
N PHE A 12 16.80 -4.02 14.91
CA PHE A 12 16.27 -4.46 13.62
C PHE A 12 17.32 -5.23 12.82
N PHE A 13 18.52 -4.68 12.69
CA PHE A 13 19.58 -5.31 11.91
C PHE A 13 19.99 -6.69 12.49
N ILE A 14 20.20 -6.75 13.79
CA ILE A 14 20.56 -8.02 14.49
C ILE A 14 19.44 -9.05 14.28
N SER A 15 18.17 -8.67 14.50
CA SER A 15 17.02 -9.54 14.33
C SER A 15 16.84 -9.96 12.87
N TYR A 16 17.07 -9.05 11.92
CA TYR A 16 17.01 -9.37 10.49
C TYR A 16 18.05 -10.42 10.09
N VAL A 17 19.30 -10.27 10.52
CA VAL A 17 20.36 -11.25 10.25
C VAL A 17 20.00 -12.62 10.86
N PHE A 18 19.51 -12.62 12.09
CA PHE A 18 19.06 -13.84 12.76
C PHE A 18 17.92 -14.53 11.99
N PHE A 19 16.82 -13.86 11.70
CA PHE A 19 15.68 -14.46 11.01
C PHE A 19 16.00 -14.85 9.56
N LYS A 20 16.85 -14.11 8.86
CA LYS A 20 17.29 -14.45 7.50
C LYS A 20 17.96 -15.82 7.44
N LYS A 21 18.73 -16.20 8.46
CA LYS A 21 19.39 -17.51 8.55
C LYS A 21 18.37 -18.65 8.57
N TYR A 22 17.23 -18.48 9.27
CA TYR A 22 16.21 -19.51 9.44
C TYR A 22 15.15 -19.55 8.33
N ASN A 23 14.91 -18.42 7.65
CA ASN A 23 13.79 -18.27 6.70
C ASN A 23 14.17 -18.54 5.23
N ASN A 24 15.30 -19.22 4.93
CA ASN A 24 15.80 -19.35 3.55
C ASN A 24 15.13 -20.45 2.70
N LYS A 25 14.23 -21.26 3.24
CA LYS A 25 13.61 -22.37 2.50
C LYS A 25 12.45 -21.90 1.63
N VAL A 26 12.66 -21.83 0.33
CA VAL A 26 11.62 -21.60 -0.68
C VAL A 26 11.07 -22.95 -1.13
N LYS A 27 9.77 -23.17 -0.95
CA LYS A 27 9.12 -24.38 -1.49
C LYS A 27 8.93 -24.21 -3.00
N PRO A 28 9.29 -25.22 -3.82
CA PRO A 28 9.08 -25.18 -5.26
C PRO A 28 7.57 -25.02 -5.56
N TYR A 29 7.25 -24.17 -6.52
CA TYR A 29 5.88 -23.93 -6.97
C TYR A 29 5.65 -24.58 -8.33
N LYS A 30 4.70 -25.52 -8.40
CA LYS A 30 4.31 -26.13 -9.69
C LYS A 30 3.21 -25.30 -10.34
N ILE A 31 3.48 -24.77 -11.52
CA ILE A 31 2.50 -24.09 -12.35
C ILE A 31 1.46 -25.12 -12.84
N ARG A 32 0.18 -24.86 -12.55
CA ARG A 32 -0.91 -25.81 -12.85
C ARG A 32 -1.38 -25.71 -14.28
N LYS A 33 -1.93 -26.84 -14.81
CA LYS A 33 -2.53 -26.89 -16.14
C LYS A 33 -3.76 -25.97 -16.29
N ARG A 34 -4.50 -25.71 -15.20
CA ARG A 34 -5.74 -24.90 -15.15
C ARG A 34 -5.52 -23.39 -15.00
N LEU A 35 -4.29 -22.90 -15.05
CA LEU A 35 -3.98 -21.47 -14.87
C LEU A 35 -4.78 -20.53 -15.80
N PRO A 36 -5.04 -20.84 -17.10
CA PRO A 36 -5.87 -20.00 -17.95
C PRO A 36 -7.30 -19.84 -17.42
N PHE A 37 -7.89 -20.91 -16.91
CA PHE A 37 -9.23 -20.88 -16.33
C PHE A 37 -9.27 -19.99 -15.07
N ASP A 38 -8.29 -20.14 -14.17
CA ASP A 38 -8.18 -19.30 -12.96
C ASP A 38 -8.10 -17.81 -13.34
N ILE A 39 -7.37 -17.46 -14.41
CA ILE A 39 -7.26 -16.08 -14.92
C ILE A 39 -8.62 -15.56 -15.39
N LEU A 40 -9.37 -16.36 -16.16
CA LEU A 40 -10.68 -15.97 -16.68
C LEU A 40 -11.69 -15.77 -15.53
N VAL A 41 -11.69 -16.64 -14.52
CA VAL A 41 -12.56 -16.49 -13.35
C VAL A 41 -12.26 -15.17 -12.61
N ILE A 42 -10.99 -14.84 -12.39
CA ILE A 42 -10.62 -13.57 -11.78
C ILE A 42 -11.02 -12.39 -12.65
N LEU A 43 -10.92 -12.52 -13.98
CA LEU A 43 -11.37 -11.48 -14.93
C LEU A 43 -12.87 -11.22 -14.80
N VAL A 44 -13.69 -12.28 -14.79
CA VAL A 44 -15.14 -12.17 -14.59
C VAL A 44 -15.45 -11.47 -13.26
N ILE A 45 -14.78 -11.86 -12.18
CA ILE A 45 -14.95 -11.22 -10.86
C ILE A 45 -14.61 -9.73 -10.96
N CYS A 46 -13.52 -9.35 -11.60
CA CYS A 46 -13.13 -7.95 -11.75
C CYS A 46 -14.12 -7.14 -12.57
N VAL A 47 -14.69 -7.73 -13.63
CA VAL A 47 -15.75 -7.09 -14.43
C VAL A 47 -17.04 -6.93 -13.61
N LEU A 48 -17.43 -7.93 -12.82
CA LEU A 48 -18.57 -7.81 -11.91
C LEU A 48 -18.32 -6.70 -10.87
N ILE A 49 -17.12 -6.63 -10.30
CA ILE A 49 -16.76 -5.53 -9.38
C ILE A 49 -16.93 -4.17 -10.05
N LEU A 50 -16.50 -4.02 -11.31
CA LEU A 50 -16.70 -2.79 -12.08
C LEU A 50 -18.20 -2.44 -12.20
N ILE A 51 -19.01 -3.41 -12.63
CA ILE A 51 -20.46 -3.22 -12.84
C ILE A 51 -21.17 -2.83 -11.55
N PHE A 52 -20.94 -3.57 -10.46
CA PHE A 52 -21.58 -3.31 -9.15
C PHE A 52 -21.09 -2.03 -8.44
N ASN A 53 -19.97 -1.45 -8.86
CA ASN A 53 -19.43 -0.24 -8.26
C ASN A 53 -19.34 0.91 -9.26
N ILE A 54 -20.07 0.87 -10.37
CA ILE A 54 -19.97 1.85 -11.45
C ILE A 54 -20.28 3.26 -10.97
N ASP A 55 -21.33 3.43 -10.14
CA ASP A 55 -21.73 4.73 -9.59
C ASP A 55 -20.62 5.32 -8.69
N PHE A 56 -20.02 4.49 -7.85
CA PHE A 56 -18.91 4.92 -6.99
C PHE A 56 -17.68 5.32 -7.81
N ILE A 57 -17.40 4.59 -8.88
CA ILE A 57 -16.28 4.89 -9.78
C ILE A 57 -16.56 6.17 -10.56
N GLN A 58 -17.77 6.34 -11.09
CA GLN A 58 -18.17 7.57 -11.78
C GLN A 58 -18.11 8.78 -10.86
N GLN A 59 -18.65 8.68 -9.65
CA GLN A 59 -18.53 9.73 -8.64
C GLN A 59 -17.07 10.10 -8.41
N LYS A 60 -16.19 9.09 -8.27
CA LYS A 60 -14.76 9.30 -8.07
C LYS A 60 -14.09 10.00 -9.26
N LEU A 61 -14.47 9.68 -10.49
CA LEU A 61 -13.91 10.29 -11.72
C LEU A 61 -14.44 11.70 -12.01
N MET A 62 -15.67 12.00 -11.57
CA MET A 62 -16.34 13.28 -11.81
C MET A 62 -16.12 14.31 -10.70
N THR A 63 -15.70 13.87 -9.51
CA THR A 63 -15.56 14.75 -8.34
C THR A 63 -14.09 15.03 -8.06
N PRO A 64 -13.68 16.28 -7.84
CA PRO A 64 -12.33 16.61 -7.40
C PRO A 64 -11.96 15.92 -6.09
N ASN A 65 -10.69 15.53 -5.93
CA ASN A 65 -10.20 14.77 -4.79
C ASN A 65 -10.49 15.41 -3.43
N TRP A 66 -10.42 16.73 -3.32
CA TRP A 66 -10.65 17.46 -2.09
C TRP A 66 -12.13 17.37 -1.62
N LYS A 67 -13.09 17.36 -2.56
CA LYS A 67 -14.52 17.15 -2.24
C LYS A 67 -14.81 15.74 -1.78
N LEU A 68 -14.16 14.73 -2.39
CA LEU A 68 -14.29 13.33 -1.97
C LEU A 68 -13.78 13.06 -0.55
N GLN A 69 -12.84 13.87 -0.06
CA GLN A 69 -12.34 13.77 1.31
C GLN A 69 -13.32 14.35 2.35
N LEU A 70 -14.12 15.34 1.97
CA LEU A 70 -15.15 15.93 2.83
C LEU A 70 -16.38 15.03 2.98
N ASP A 71 -16.76 14.33 1.90
CA ASP A 71 -17.79 13.31 1.99
C ASP A 71 -17.25 12.15 2.82
N LYS A 72 -17.75 11.98 4.05
CA LYS A 72 -17.47 10.83 4.92
C LYS A 72 -17.94 9.56 4.21
N ALA A 73 -17.16 9.12 3.24
CA ALA A 73 -17.40 7.87 2.53
C ALA A 73 -17.56 6.77 3.60
N LYS A 74 -18.70 6.11 3.60
CA LYS A 74 -19.00 5.05 4.56
C LYS A 74 -17.78 4.11 4.61
N SER A 75 -17.24 3.85 5.80
CA SER A 75 -16.00 3.07 6.03
C SER A 75 -15.95 1.77 5.23
N ILE A 76 -17.12 1.16 4.99
CA ILE A 76 -17.31 -0.02 4.15
C ILE A 76 -16.88 0.21 2.71
N LYS A 77 -17.22 1.35 2.08
CA LYS A 77 -16.82 1.66 0.69
C LYS A 77 -15.29 1.79 0.56
N ILE A 78 -14.63 2.34 1.59
CA ILE A 78 -13.16 2.45 1.63
C ILE A 78 -12.53 1.05 1.73
N ILE A 79 -13.04 0.19 2.60
CA ILE A 79 -12.56 -1.18 2.76
C ILE A 79 -12.73 -1.95 1.45
N ILE A 80 -13.93 -1.90 0.87
CA ILE A 80 -14.25 -2.56 -0.42
C ILE A 80 -13.30 -2.07 -1.51
N SER A 81 -13.09 -0.77 -1.65
CA SER A 81 -12.20 -0.21 -2.67
C SER A 81 -10.74 -0.64 -2.49
N LYS A 82 -10.26 -0.77 -1.26
CA LYS A 82 -8.89 -1.24 -0.99
C LYS A 82 -8.73 -2.73 -1.34
N VAL A 83 -9.70 -3.57 -1.02
CA VAL A 83 -9.68 -5.02 -1.29
C VAL A 83 -9.96 -5.30 -2.75
N LEU A 84 -11.16 -4.94 -3.23
CA LEU A 84 -11.65 -5.35 -4.54
C LEU A 84 -10.87 -4.70 -5.70
N PHE A 85 -10.52 -3.42 -5.56
CA PHE A 85 -9.80 -2.69 -6.60
C PHE A 85 -8.31 -3.07 -6.69
N SER A 86 -7.82 -3.96 -5.82
CA SER A 86 -6.47 -4.53 -5.91
C SER A 86 -6.42 -5.90 -6.59
N ILE A 87 -7.56 -6.58 -6.79
CA ILE A 87 -7.64 -7.91 -7.41
C ILE A 87 -7.07 -7.93 -8.85
N PRO A 88 -7.27 -6.93 -9.71
CA PRO A 88 -6.70 -6.95 -11.06
C PRO A 88 -5.17 -7.08 -11.08
N LEU A 89 -4.46 -6.58 -10.05
CA LEU A 89 -3.01 -6.76 -9.94
C LEU A 89 -2.62 -8.24 -9.80
N ALA A 90 -3.43 -9.03 -9.10
CA ALA A 90 -3.24 -10.47 -9.03
C ALA A 90 -3.49 -11.15 -10.39
N GLY A 91 -4.52 -10.71 -11.12
CA GLY A 91 -4.80 -11.18 -12.49
C GLY A 91 -3.61 -10.93 -13.42
N ILE A 92 -3.01 -9.73 -13.39
CA ILE A 92 -1.80 -9.41 -14.16
C ILE A 92 -0.65 -10.33 -13.77
N ALA A 93 -0.40 -10.53 -12.47
CA ALA A 93 0.67 -11.42 -12.00
C ALA A 93 0.49 -12.85 -12.54
N MET A 94 -0.74 -13.35 -12.59
CA MET A 94 -1.05 -14.67 -13.14
C MET A 94 -0.88 -14.72 -14.67
N CYS A 95 -1.23 -13.67 -15.40
CA CYS A 95 -0.95 -13.55 -16.84
C CYS A 95 0.55 -13.59 -17.12
N VAL A 96 1.34 -12.80 -16.41
CA VAL A 96 2.81 -12.77 -16.54
C VAL A 96 3.42 -14.15 -16.22
N MET A 97 2.90 -14.84 -15.20
CA MET A 97 3.31 -16.22 -14.88
C MET A 97 3.00 -17.18 -16.05
N TYR A 98 1.84 -17.02 -16.68
CA TYR A 98 1.45 -17.85 -17.83
C TYR A 98 2.40 -17.66 -19.01
N PHE A 99 2.72 -16.41 -19.37
CA PHE A 99 3.62 -16.11 -20.49
C PHE A 99 5.05 -16.62 -20.30
N LYS A 100 5.52 -16.75 -19.06
CA LYS A 100 6.85 -17.33 -18.76
C LYS A 100 6.89 -18.85 -18.86
N LYS A 101 5.75 -19.51 -18.98
CA LYS A 101 5.70 -20.98 -19.16
C LYS A 101 6.03 -21.34 -20.61
N LYS A 102 7.05 -22.23 -20.79
CA LYS A 102 7.31 -22.86 -22.09
C LYS A 102 6.14 -23.80 -22.45
N ASN A 103 5.79 -23.92 -23.73
CA ASN A 103 4.75 -24.81 -24.28
C ASN A 103 3.29 -24.39 -24.02
N ASN A 104 2.97 -23.13 -24.19
CA ASN A 104 1.59 -22.65 -24.18
C ASN A 104 0.90 -22.89 -25.53
N LYS A 105 -0.38 -23.32 -25.49
CA LYS A 105 -1.20 -23.41 -26.72
C LYS A 105 -1.45 -22.01 -27.30
N PRO A 106 -1.37 -21.79 -28.63
CA PRO A 106 -1.48 -20.44 -29.22
C PRO A 106 -2.83 -19.77 -28.94
N ILE A 107 -3.93 -20.52 -28.96
CA ILE A 107 -5.27 -19.98 -28.70
C ILE A 107 -5.41 -19.44 -27.26
N ASN A 108 -4.82 -20.11 -26.28
CA ASN A 108 -4.82 -19.65 -24.91
C ASN A 108 -3.96 -18.39 -24.73
N TRP A 109 -2.92 -18.24 -25.56
CA TRP A 109 -2.03 -17.08 -25.52
C TRP A 109 -2.78 -15.79 -25.88
N VAL A 110 -3.61 -15.81 -26.93
CA VAL A 110 -4.44 -14.67 -27.36
C VAL A 110 -5.45 -14.29 -26.28
N VAL A 111 -6.16 -15.27 -25.71
CA VAL A 111 -7.13 -15.05 -24.63
C VAL A 111 -6.47 -14.43 -23.40
N ILE A 112 -5.31 -14.92 -22.99
CA ILE A 112 -4.60 -14.40 -21.83
C ILE A 112 -4.02 -13.01 -22.10
N LEU A 113 -3.58 -12.72 -23.32
CA LEU A 113 -3.15 -11.37 -23.71
C LEU A 113 -4.32 -10.37 -23.63
N GLY A 114 -5.49 -10.74 -24.16
CA GLY A 114 -6.70 -9.94 -24.03
C GLY A 114 -7.07 -9.71 -22.56
N SER A 115 -7.01 -10.76 -21.72
CA SER A 115 -7.25 -10.65 -20.28
C SER A 115 -6.25 -9.69 -19.60
N LEU A 116 -4.96 -9.75 -19.98
CA LEU A 116 -3.94 -8.85 -19.47
C LEU A 116 -4.27 -7.38 -19.78
N ILE A 117 -4.67 -7.09 -21.01
CA ILE A 117 -5.05 -5.73 -21.43
C ILE A 117 -6.24 -5.24 -20.60
N ILE A 118 -7.26 -6.08 -20.42
CA ILE A 118 -8.44 -5.71 -19.61
C ILE A 118 -8.04 -5.47 -18.15
N PHE A 119 -7.20 -6.31 -17.54
CA PHE A 119 -6.72 -6.07 -16.18
C PHE A 119 -5.92 -4.76 -16.04
N LEU A 120 -5.10 -4.40 -17.03
CA LEU A 120 -4.38 -3.13 -17.04
C LEU A 120 -5.34 -1.94 -17.11
N LEU A 121 -6.36 -2.01 -17.95
CA LEU A 121 -7.41 -0.99 -18.03
C LEU A 121 -8.17 -0.86 -16.70
N LEU A 122 -8.51 -2.00 -16.08
CA LEU A 122 -9.19 -2.01 -14.77
C LEU A 122 -8.32 -1.39 -13.68
N ILE A 123 -7.00 -1.61 -13.68
CA ILE A 123 -6.11 -0.93 -12.73
C ILE A 123 -6.09 0.59 -12.98
N LEU A 124 -6.04 1.03 -14.22
CA LEU A 124 -6.09 2.45 -14.55
C LEU A 124 -7.40 3.11 -14.09
N ILE A 125 -8.52 2.39 -14.16
CA ILE A 125 -9.82 2.88 -13.67
C ILE A 125 -9.89 2.86 -12.14
N PHE A 126 -9.57 1.73 -11.51
CA PHE A 126 -9.69 1.53 -10.07
C PHE A 126 -8.67 2.29 -9.25
N LYS A 127 -7.45 2.40 -9.77
CA LYS A 127 -6.28 3.07 -9.16
C LYS A 127 -5.76 4.17 -10.07
N ASN A 128 -6.69 5.06 -10.47
CA ASN A 128 -6.37 6.17 -11.35
C ASN A 128 -5.30 7.09 -10.74
N PRO A 129 -4.19 7.39 -11.45
CA PRO A 129 -3.10 8.23 -10.95
C PRO A 129 -3.52 9.65 -10.54
N PHE A 130 -4.59 10.18 -11.14
CA PHE A 130 -5.10 11.53 -10.84
C PHE A 130 -6.05 11.57 -9.64
N MET A 131 -6.54 10.41 -9.17
CA MET A 131 -7.60 10.34 -8.17
C MET A 131 -7.18 9.62 -6.89
N GLU A 132 -6.15 8.80 -6.95
CA GLU A 132 -5.72 7.99 -5.83
C GLU A 132 -4.56 8.64 -5.08
N LYS A 133 -4.51 8.49 -3.75
CA LYS A 133 -3.39 8.97 -2.94
C LYS A 133 -2.08 8.27 -3.33
N ARG A 134 -0.95 8.99 -3.28
CA ARG A 134 0.39 8.47 -3.60
C ARG A 134 0.75 7.18 -2.86
N SER A 135 0.35 7.08 -1.58
CA SER A 135 0.55 5.87 -0.77
C SER A 135 -0.16 4.63 -1.31
N GLY A 136 -1.24 4.82 -2.08
CA GLY A 136 -1.97 3.75 -2.77
C GLY A 136 -1.41 3.45 -4.15
N LEU A 137 -0.95 4.48 -4.88
CA LEU A 137 -0.44 4.35 -6.25
C LEU A 137 0.95 3.70 -6.30
N GLY A 138 1.89 4.23 -5.51
CA GLY A 138 3.29 3.81 -5.55
C GLY A 138 3.45 2.29 -5.45
N PRO A 139 2.92 1.62 -4.41
CA PRO A 139 3.07 0.18 -4.26
C PRO A 139 2.49 -0.64 -5.42
N ILE A 140 1.40 -0.19 -6.03
CA ILE A 140 0.75 -0.91 -7.14
C ILE A 140 1.53 -0.73 -8.44
N TYR A 141 1.84 0.51 -8.83
CA TYR A 141 2.51 0.79 -10.09
C TYR A 141 3.97 0.33 -10.12
N PHE A 142 4.70 0.43 -9.00
CA PHE A 142 6.03 -0.18 -8.91
C PHE A 142 5.98 -1.72 -8.91
N SER A 143 4.93 -2.32 -8.35
CA SER A 143 4.74 -3.77 -8.47
C SER A 143 4.55 -4.19 -9.93
N LEU A 144 3.80 -3.41 -10.72
CA LEU A 144 3.67 -3.62 -12.16
C LEU A 144 5.01 -3.46 -12.87
N LEU A 145 5.75 -2.40 -12.60
CA LEU A 145 7.08 -2.16 -13.18
C LEU A 145 8.00 -3.36 -12.94
N PHE A 146 8.09 -3.87 -11.72
CA PHE A 146 8.94 -4.99 -11.38
C PHE A 146 8.46 -6.33 -11.95
N LEU A 147 7.14 -6.50 -12.14
CA LEU A 147 6.60 -7.67 -12.81
C LEU A 147 6.97 -7.72 -14.29
N PHE A 148 6.86 -6.58 -15.00
CA PHE A 148 7.13 -6.49 -16.43
C PHE A 148 8.63 -6.35 -16.73
N VAL A 149 9.39 -5.66 -15.89
CA VAL A 149 10.82 -5.39 -16.09
C VAL A 149 11.64 -5.93 -14.91
N PRO A 150 11.67 -7.25 -14.69
CA PRO A 150 12.39 -7.85 -13.54
C PRO A 150 13.90 -7.59 -13.57
N LYS A 151 14.46 -7.24 -14.74
CA LYS A 151 15.88 -6.87 -14.90
C LYS A 151 16.29 -5.67 -14.04
N LEU A 152 15.34 -4.81 -13.65
CA LEU A 152 15.59 -3.69 -12.76
C LEU A 152 16.01 -4.12 -11.35
N LEU A 153 15.63 -5.34 -10.93
CA LEU A 153 15.94 -5.92 -9.62
C LEU A 153 17.23 -6.75 -9.60
N ASN A 154 17.90 -6.91 -10.74
CA ASN A 154 19.10 -7.76 -10.80
C ASN A 154 20.32 -7.12 -10.14
N ASN A 155 20.30 -5.81 -9.90
CA ASN A 155 21.40 -5.09 -9.28
C ASN A 155 20.85 -4.16 -8.18
N ASN A 156 21.35 -4.32 -6.96
CA ASN A 156 20.95 -3.53 -5.80
C ASN A 156 21.14 -2.02 -6.04
N ILE A 157 22.24 -1.62 -6.66
CA ILE A 157 22.51 -0.19 -6.96
C ILE A 157 21.46 0.37 -7.90
N LYS A 158 21.13 -0.35 -9.00
CA LYS A 158 20.07 0.08 -9.94
C LYS A 158 18.73 0.19 -9.26
N THR A 159 18.35 -0.80 -8.45
CA THR A 159 17.09 -0.79 -7.72
C THR A 159 17.02 0.39 -6.76
N THR A 160 18.10 0.62 -5.99
CA THR A 160 18.17 1.75 -5.05
C THR A 160 18.10 3.10 -5.78
N LEU A 161 18.82 3.26 -6.90
CA LEU A 161 18.76 4.48 -7.71
C LEU A 161 17.36 4.74 -8.28
N ILE A 162 16.69 3.71 -8.80
CA ILE A 162 15.31 3.84 -9.32
C ILE A 162 14.35 4.26 -8.21
N LEU A 163 14.43 3.63 -7.03
CA LEU A 163 13.59 3.99 -5.89
C LEU A 163 13.90 5.41 -5.40
N TYR A 164 15.17 5.79 -5.33
CA TYR A 164 15.59 7.12 -4.91
C TYR A 164 15.15 8.22 -5.89
N LEU A 165 15.37 8.00 -7.19
CA LEU A 165 14.90 8.92 -8.23
C LEU A 165 13.38 9.02 -8.26
N SER A 166 12.67 7.92 -8.02
CA SER A 166 11.22 7.96 -7.95
C SER A 166 10.70 8.72 -6.72
N LEU A 167 11.40 8.68 -5.59
CA LEU A 167 11.06 9.51 -4.43
C LEU A 167 11.30 11.00 -4.68
N ILE A 168 12.38 11.35 -5.38
CA ILE A 168 12.73 12.75 -5.64
C ILE A 168 11.93 13.35 -6.82
N ILE A 169 11.63 12.57 -7.86
CA ILE A 169 11.01 13.07 -9.09
C ILE A 169 9.54 12.64 -9.17
N ALA A 170 9.25 11.33 -9.10
CA ALA A 170 7.90 10.84 -9.32
C ALA A 170 6.94 11.22 -8.19
N MET A 171 7.39 11.23 -6.94
CA MET A 171 6.52 11.58 -5.81
C MET A 171 6.09 13.06 -5.79
N PRO A 172 6.93 14.07 -6.04
CA PRO A 172 6.49 15.44 -6.20
C PRO A 172 5.52 15.62 -7.38
N ILE A 173 5.80 14.99 -8.54
CA ILE A 173 4.91 15.06 -9.70
C ILE A 173 3.53 14.45 -9.37
N LEU A 174 3.49 13.27 -8.74
CA LEU A 174 2.24 12.65 -8.28
C LEU A 174 1.54 13.50 -7.20
N ALA A 175 2.30 14.28 -6.40
CA ALA A 175 1.70 15.22 -5.46
C ALA A 175 0.91 16.30 -6.18
N VAL A 176 1.48 16.90 -7.21
CA VAL A 176 0.79 17.92 -8.03
C VAL A 176 -0.51 17.33 -8.58
N PHE A 177 -0.47 16.15 -9.20
CA PHE A 177 -1.67 15.52 -9.76
C PHE A 177 -2.75 15.23 -8.73
N THR A 178 -2.38 14.80 -7.52
CA THR A 178 -3.36 14.52 -6.45
C THR A 178 -3.95 15.76 -5.81
N HIS A 179 -3.36 16.93 -6.01
CA HIS A 179 -3.82 18.24 -5.50
C HIS A 179 -4.44 19.14 -6.58
N ILE A 180 -4.59 18.67 -7.81
CA ILE A 180 -5.32 19.41 -8.85
C ILE A 180 -6.79 19.58 -8.40
N ASN A 181 -7.27 20.83 -8.41
CA ASN A 181 -8.64 21.18 -8.00
C ASN A 181 -9.70 20.87 -9.08
N SER A 182 -9.39 20.01 -10.03
CA SER A 182 -10.26 19.63 -11.14
C SER A 182 -10.55 18.13 -11.10
N SER A 183 -11.70 17.73 -11.63
CA SER A 183 -12.03 16.32 -11.81
C SER A 183 -11.18 15.67 -12.90
N PHE A 184 -11.08 14.35 -12.89
CA PHE A 184 -10.35 13.62 -13.94
C PHE A 184 -10.90 13.91 -15.35
N ILE A 185 -12.22 14.03 -15.47
CA ILE A 185 -12.88 14.32 -16.76
C ILE A 185 -12.55 15.73 -17.25
N GLU A 186 -12.49 16.73 -16.37
CA GLU A 186 -12.06 18.08 -16.71
C GLU A 186 -10.61 18.11 -17.17
N VAL A 187 -9.72 17.37 -16.51
CA VAL A 187 -8.31 17.23 -16.91
C VAL A 187 -8.19 16.60 -18.29
N LEU A 188 -8.99 15.56 -18.60
CA LEU A 188 -9.01 14.93 -19.93
C LEU A 188 -9.51 15.90 -21.02
N LYS A 189 -10.51 16.74 -20.72
CA LYS A 189 -11.03 17.73 -21.66
C LYS A 189 -10.08 18.90 -21.88
N ASN A 190 -9.30 19.26 -20.87
CA ASN A 190 -8.33 20.35 -20.92
C ASN A 190 -6.97 19.93 -20.33
N PRO A 191 -6.09 19.27 -21.11
CA PRO A 191 -4.77 18.83 -20.65
C PRO A 191 -3.84 19.97 -20.20
N LYS A 192 -4.14 21.24 -20.58
CA LYS A 192 -3.37 22.41 -20.13
C LYS A 192 -3.43 22.62 -18.62
N ILE A 193 -4.42 22.06 -17.93
CA ILE A 193 -4.49 22.04 -16.46
C ILE A 193 -3.25 21.34 -15.86
N ILE A 194 -2.79 20.25 -16.49
CA ILE A 194 -1.61 19.51 -16.02
C ILE A 194 -0.35 20.37 -16.19
N THR A 195 -0.15 20.95 -17.39
CA THR A 195 1.06 21.74 -17.66
C THR A 195 1.11 23.02 -16.84
N GLY A 196 -0.04 23.65 -16.58
CA GLY A 196 -0.13 24.82 -15.69
C GLY A 196 0.18 24.50 -14.22
N SER A 197 -0.17 23.28 -13.77
CA SER A 197 0.11 22.83 -12.42
C SER A 197 1.54 22.32 -12.21
N LEU A 198 2.27 21.96 -13.27
CA LEU A 198 3.66 21.49 -13.24
C LEU A 198 4.66 22.67 -13.33
N ASN A 199 4.45 23.70 -12.51
CA ASN A 199 5.40 24.81 -12.39
C ASN A 199 6.55 24.41 -11.46
N LYS A 200 7.76 24.93 -11.73
CA LYS A 200 8.98 24.73 -10.92
C LYS A 200 8.75 25.09 -9.45
N ASP A 201 8.08 26.21 -9.18
CA ASP A 201 7.82 26.69 -7.83
C ASP A 201 6.87 25.74 -7.07
N VAL A 202 5.86 25.20 -7.73
CA VAL A 202 4.94 24.21 -7.17
C VAL A 202 5.66 22.87 -6.88
N LEU A 203 6.57 22.46 -7.76
CA LEU A 203 7.39 21.26 -7.52
C LEU A 203 8.34 21.45 -6.34
N LEU A 204 9.01 22.60 -6.24
CA LEU A 204 9.91 22.90 -5.13
C LEU A 204 9.17 23.09 -3.81
N SER A 205 7.99 23.71 -3.81
CA SER A 205 7.18 23.86 -2.60
C SER A 205 6.76 22.52 -1.98
N ASN A 206 6.65 21.46 -2.78
CA ASN A 206 6.37 20.11 -2.28
C ASN A 206 7.48 19.56 -1.36
N PHE A 207 8.70 20.06 -1.43
CA PHE A 207 9.79 19.70 -0.51
C PHE A 207 9.70 20.44 0.83
N ASN A 208 8.99 21.57 0.88
CA ASN A 208 8.73 22.33 2.11
C ASN A 208 7.39 21.95 2.78
N THR A 209 6.83 20.80 2.43
CA THR A 209 5.57 20.33 3.01
C THR A 209 5.82 19.40 4.19
N LEU A 210 4.78 19.19 4.99
CA LEU A 210 4.74 18.25 6.13
C LEU A 210 5.02 16.78 5.75
N HIS A 211 5.42 16.52 4.50
CA HIS A 211 5.84 15.18 4.08
C HIS A 211 7.21 14.77 4.66
N PHE A 212 7.95 15.68 5.25
CA PHE A 212 9.27 15.47 5.86
C PHE A 212 9.26 15.64 7.38
N ASP A 213 8.07 15.65 7.99
CA ASP A 213 7.79 15.92 9.40
C ASP A 213 8.03 14.74 10.36
N ALA A 214 8.37 13.56 9.85
CA ALA A 214 8.46 12.32 10.64
C ALA A 214 9.34 12.45 11.89
N TYR A 215 10.48 13.15 11.80
CA TYR A 215 11.37 13.37 12.93
C TYR A 215 10.77 14.35 13.95
N ALA A 216 10.17 15.44 13.49
CA ALA A 216 9.50 16.41 14.34
C ALA A 216 8.31 15.78 15.09
N ASN A 217 7.52 14.95 14.40
CA ASN A 217 6.42 14.22 15.03
C ASN A 217 6.89 13.20 16.07
N PHE A 218 8.08 12.61 15.89
CA PHE A 218 8.67 11.76 16.92
C PHE A 218 9.12 12.57 18.14
N LEU A 219 9.69 13.77 17.95
CA LEU A 219 10.01 14.67 19.07
C LEU A 219 8.75 15.06 19.85
N ALA A 220 7.68 15.46 19.14
CA ALA A 220 6.38 15.76 19.76
C ALA A 220 5.78 14.55 20.50
N THR A 221 5.99 13.33 20.00
CA THR A 221 5.57 12.12 20.72
C THR A 221 6.33 11.91 22.01
N ILE A 222 7.64 12.15 22.03
CA ILE A 222 8.47 12.05 23.26
C ILE A 222 8.01 13.09 24.29
N GLU A 223 7.73 14.30 23.82
CA GLU A 223 7.18 15.38 24.65
C GLU A 223 5.81 15.00 25.22
N ASN A 224 4.86 14.57 24.38
CA ASN A 224 3.55 14.11 24.82
C ASN A 224 3.65 13.01 25.90
N VAL A 225 4.49 12.01 25.68
CA VAL A 225 4.72 10.93 26.65
C VAL A 225 5.31 11.44 27.97
N SER A 226 6.14 12.48 27.95
CA SER A 226 6.70 13.06 29.18
C SER A 226 5.64 13.73 30.04
N PHE A 227 4.57 14.27 29.47
CA PHE A 227 3.46 14.89 30.15
C PHE A 227 2.32 13.94 30.53
N HIS A 228 1.96 13.02 29.61
CA HIS A 228 0.75 12.19 29.73
C HIS A 228 1.04 10.70 29.97
N GLY A 229 2.31 10.27 29.90
CA GLY A 229 2.70 8.87 30.01
C GLY A 229 2.50 8.08 28.71
N PHE A 230 2.71 6.77 28.79
CA PHE A 230 2.56 5.85 27.67
C PHE A 230 1.10 5.48 27.43
N SER A 231 0.71 5.32 26.16
CA SER A 231 -0.65 4.93 25.77
C SER A 231 -0.98 3.44 25.98
N MET A 232 -0.03 2.63 26.44
CA MET A 232 -0.19 1.22 26.82
C MET A 232 -0.94 0.34 25.78
N GLY A 233 -0.77 0.66 24.49
CA GLY A 233 -1.40 -0.11 23.39
C GLY A 233 -2.79 0.37 22.95
N GLU A 234 -3.27 1.49 23.48
CA GLU A 234 -4.59 2.01 23.14
C GLU A 234 -4.72 2.29 21.63
N GLN A 235 -3.79 3.07 21.04
CA GLN A 235 -3.79 3.37 19.60
C GLN A 235 -3.55 2.11 18.75
N LEU A 236 -2.75 1.16 19.25
CA LEU A 236 -2.55 -0.13 18.57
C LEU A 236 -3.82 -0.96 18.50
N SER A 237 -4.67 -0.93 19.54
CA SER A 237 -5.96 -1.61 19.51
C SER A 237 -6.84 -1.09 18.39
N SER A 238 -6.87 0.24 18.19
CA SER A 238 -7.56 0.87 17.06
C SER A 238 -7.02 0.42 15.71
N ALA A 239 -5.72 0.22 15.60
CA ALA A 239 -5.07 -0.26 14.39
C ALA A 239 -5.36 -1.73 14.11
N LEU A 240 -5.26 -2.60 15.10
CA LEU A 240 -5.55 -4.04 14.97
C LEU A 240 -7.02 -4.30 14.61
N PHE A 241 -7.92 -3.56 15.23
CA PHE A 241 -9.36 -3.64 14.99
C PHE A 241 -9.86 -2.55 14.06
N PHE A 242 -9.05 -2.16 13.07
CA PHE A 242 -9.41 -1.07 12.13
C PHE A 242 -10.74 -1.32 11.39
N SER A 243 -11.11 -2.59 11.15
CA SER A 243 -12.34 -2.98 10.44
C SER A 243 -13.61 -2.82 11.28
N VAL A 244 -13.49 -2.72 12.62
CA VAL A 244 -14.64 -2.50 13.50
C VAL A 244 -15.08 -1.03 13.38
N PRO A 245 -16.32 -0.76 12.94
CA PRO A 245 -16.81 0.61 12.79
C PRO A 245 -17.13 1.25 14.16
N ARG A 246 -17.11 2.57 14.22
CA ARG A 246 -17.44 3.34 15.43
C ARG A 246 -18.91 3.18 15.87
N SER A 247 -19.77 2.72 15.00
CA SER A 247 -21.15 2.36 15.37
C SER A 247 -21.23 1.13 16.28
N ILE A 248 -20.25 0.22 16.22
CA ILE A 248 -20.12 -0.97 17.09
C ILE A 248 -19.20 -0.68 18.27
N TRP A 249 -18.15 0.12 18.05
CA TRP A 249 -17.21 0.51 19.07
C TRP A 249 -17.10 2.06 19.15
N PRO A 250 -18.05 2.74 19.84
CA PRO A 250 -18.10 4.22 19.92
C PRO A 250 -16.83 4.83 20.54
N SER A 251 -16.29 4.17 21.57
CA SER A 251 -15.06 4.58 22.27
C SER A 251 -13.77 4.18 21.57
N LYS A 252 -13.82 3.74 20.30
CA LYS A 252 -12.64 3.36 19.54
C LYS A 252 -11.60 4.49 19.55
N PRO A 253 -10.35 4.23 20.00
CA PRO A 253 -9.31 5.24 20.05
C PRO A 253 -9.06 5.92 18.70
N LEU A 254 -8.55 7.13 18.75
CA LEU A 254 -8.05 7.82 17.55
C LEU A 254 -6.83 7.10 17.00
N THR A 255 -6.53 7.30 15.72
CA THR A 255 -5.25 6.88 15.16
C THR A 255 -4.11 7.66 15.84
N SER A 256 -2.93 7.08 15.92
CA SER A 256 -1.82 7.73 16.61
C SER A 256 -1.44 9.08 16.01
N GLY A 257 -1.58 9.23 14.68
CA GLY A 257 -1.38 10.51 14.01
C GLY A 257 -2.42 11.56 14.40
N GLN A 258 -3.71 11.17 14.51
CA GLN A 258 -4.76 12.09 14.99
C GLN A 258 -4.61 12.41 16.48
N PHE A 259 -4.24 11.43 17.28
CA PHE A 259 -3.97 11.63 18.70
C PHE A 259 -2.86 12.66 18.91
N LEU A 260 -1.73 12.46 18.25
CA LEU A 260 -0.60 13.38 18.33
C LEU A 260 -0.93 14.76 17.72
N GLY A 261 -1.72 14.78 16.63
CA GLY A 261 -2.18 16.02 16.02
C GLY A 261 -3.08 16.84 16.93
N ASN A 262 -3.97 16.20 17.71
CA ASN A 262 -4.77 16.90 18.73
C ASN A 262 -3.89 17.50 19.82
N TYR A 263 -2.90 16.75 20.31
CA TYR A 263 -1.90 17.26 21.27
C TYR A 263 -1.19 18.51 20.73
N LEU A 264 -0.74 18.49 19.48
CA LEU A 264 -0.09 19.66 18.86
C LEU A 264 -1.03 20.86 18.68
N ILE A 265 -2.34 20.63 18.47
CA ILE A 265 -3.35 21.71 18.42
C ILE A 265 -3.49 22.33 19.80
N GLU A 266 -3.64 21.51 20.85
CA GLU A 266 -3.91 21.95 22.21
C GLU A 266 -2.70 22.65 22.84
N GLU A 267 -1.49 22.10 22.72
CA GLU A 267 -0.29 22.61 23.38
C GLU A 267 0.52 23.60 22.53
N HIS A 268 0.51 23.45 21.20
CA HIS A 268 1.38 24.22 20.29
C HIS A 268 0.61 25.10 19.29
N GLY A 269 -0.73 25.17 19.37
CA GLY A 269 -1.54 25.99 18.47
C GLY A 269 -1.46 25.54 17.01
N PHE A 270 -1.20 24.25 16.74
CA PHE A 270 -1.19 23.70 15.40
C PHE A 270 -2.60 23.77 14.78
N TYR A 271 -2.75 23.80 13.47
CA TYR A 271 -4.03 24.11 12.84
C TYR A 271 -4.77 22.88 12.25
N PHE A 272 -4.18 21.68 12.31
CA PHE A 272 -4.84 20.45 11.89
C PHE A 272 -4.26 19.21 12.58
N ASN A 273 -5.06 18.14 12.68
CA ASN A 273 -4.71 16.91 13.40
C ASN A 273 -4.40 15.70 12.52
N ASN A 274 -4.43 15.83 11.19
CA ASN A 274 -4.17 14.70 10.30
C ASN A 274 -2.68 14.64 9.93
N ILE A 275 -1.86 14.31 10.91
CA ILE A 275 -0.39 14.21 10.77
C ILE A 275 0.07 12.76 10.66
N SER A 276 1.32 12.57 10.27
CA SER A 276 1.97 11.26 10.30
C SER A 276 2.50 10.94 11.70
N ASN A 277 2.48 9.68 12.11
CA ASN A 277 3.23 9.20 13.27
C ASN A 277 4.13 8.04 12.84
N PRO A 278 5.48 8.20 12.83
CA PRO A 278 6.39 7.17 12.33
C PRO A 278 6.33 5.88 13.14
N PHE A 279 6.66 4.76 12.53
CA PHE A 279 6.61 3.43 13.14
C PHE A 279 7.42 3.34 14.45
N VAL A 280 8.57 4.00 14.52
CA VAL A 280 9.39 4.06 15.75
C VAL A 280 8.70 4.91 16.83
N SER A 281 8.07 6.00 16.42
CA SER A 281 7.29 6.87 17.28
C SER A 281 6.05 6.15 17.85
N GLU A 282 5.34 5.40 17.00
CA GLU A 282 4.24 4.53 17.42
C GLU A 282 4.65 3.54 18.50
N ALA A 283 5.81 2.90 18.30
CA ALA A 283 6.37 1.94 19.27
C ALA A 283 6.67 2.61 20.62
N TYR A 284 7.26 3.82 20.57
CA TYR A 284 7.59 4.60 21.75
C TYR A 284 6.34 5.12 22.48
N LEU A 285 5.38 5.67 21.74
CA LEU A 285 4.11 6.15 22.28
C LEU A 285 3.41 5.09 23.13
N ASN A 286 3.39 3.84 22.63
CA ASN A 286 2.66 2.78 23.30
C ASN A 286 3.43 2.13 24.46
N PHE A 287 4.74 1.87 24.32
CA PHE A 287 5.49 1.05 25.28
C PHE A 287 6.92 1.56 25.55
N GLY A 288 7.22 2.79 25.19
CA GLY A 288 8.55 3.38 25.42
C GLY A 288 9.66 2.60 24.70
N VAL A 289 10.79 2.49 25.39
CA VAL A 289 11.99 1.80 24.89
C VAL A 289 11.73 0.31 24.59
N ILE A 290 10.92 -0.34 25.42
CA ILE A 290 10.55 -1.76 25.24
C ILE A 290 9.76 -1.91 23.93
N GLY A 291 8.85 -0.99 23.64
CA GLY A 291 8.09 -0.95 22.39
C GLY A 291 9.02 -0.87 21.17
N ILE A 292 10.03 -0.02 21.21
CA ILE A 292 11.02 0.13 20.13
C ILE A 292 11.71 -1.21 19.83
N VAL A 293 12.14 -1.95 20.84
CA VAL A 293 12.77 -3.26 20.69
C VAL A 293 11.81 -4.27 20.08
N ILE A 294 10.58 -4.38 20.61
CA ILE A 294 9.57 -5.32 20.13
C ILE A 294 9.20 -5.04 18.67
N PHE A 295 8.95 -3.78 18.32
CA PHE A 295 8.56 -3.39 16.96
C PHE A 295 9.69 -3.63 15.95
N ALA A 296 10.96 -3.40 16.35
CA ALA A 296 12.12 -3.71 15.51
C ALA A 296 12.21 -5.21 15.19
N ILE A 297 12.01 -6.08 16.20
CA ILE A 297 12.02 -7.55 16.03
C ILE A 297 10.87 -8.00 15.13
N ILE A 298 9.64 -7.51 15.36
CA ILE A 298 8.46 -7.85 14.56
C ILE A 298 8.66 -7.44 13.10
N LEU A 299 9.16 -6.22 12.86
CA LEU A 299 9.43 -5.73 11.50
C LEU A 299 10.48 -6.59 10.80
N ALA A 300 11.57 -6.94 11.49
CA ALA A 300 12.62 -7.80 10.94
C ALA A 300 12.10 -9.18 10.56
N TYR A 301 11.29 -9.80 11.42
CA TYR A 301 10.62 -11.07 11.11
C TYR A 301 9.71 -10.96 9.89
N PHE A 302 8.85 -9.94 9.86
CA PHE A 302 7.93 -9.72 8.75
C PHE A 302 8.65 -9.51 7.42
N LEU A 303 9.68 -8.67 7.37
CA LEU A 303 10.45 -8.41 6.16
C LEU A 303 11.23 -9.64 5.67
N THR A 304 11.78 -10.45 6.57
CA THR A 304 12.43 -11.70 6.18
C THR A 304 11.45 -12.70 5.56
N ARG A 305 10.19 -12.74 6.03
CA ARG A 305 9.11 -13.54 5.40
C ARG A 305 8.71 -12.99 4.03
N ALA A 306 8.63 -11.66 3.88
CA ALA A 306 8.36 -11.03 2.59
C ALA A 306 9.46 -11.33 1.55
N LEU A 307 10.73 -11.38 1.97
CA LEU A 307 11.86 -11.80 1.10
C LEU A 307 11.74 -13.25 0.61
N VAL A 308 11.20 -14.15 1.43
CA VAL A 308 10.92 -15.54 0.98
C VAL A 308 9.85 -15.54 -0.11
N PHE A 309 8.83 -14.67 0.01
CA PHE A 309 7.81 -14.52 -1.03
C PHE A 309 8.39 -13.95 -2.33
N LEU A 310 9.32 -13.01 -2.24
CA LEU A 310 9.99 -12.44 -3.41
C LEU A 310 10.79 -13.51 -4.20
N LYS A 311 11.41 -14.47 -3.50
CA LYS A 311 12.16 -15.57 -4.11
C LYS A 311 11.27 -16.71 -4.64
N SER A 312 9.98 -16.69 -4.34
CA SER A 312 9.05 -17.75 -4.76
C SER A 312 8.76 -17.68 -6.25
N ASP A 313 8.55 -18.84 -6.89
CA ASP A 313 8.04 -18.94 -8.27
C ASP A 313 6.53 -18.70 -8.37
N ASP A 314 5.83 -18.60 -7.23
CA ASP A 314 4.43 -18.20 -7.18
C ASP A 314 4.32 -16.68 -7.39
N TYR A 315 3.79 -16.28 -8.54
CA TYR A 315 3.68 -14.87 -8.91
C TYR A 315 2.74 -14.06 -8.01
N LEU A 316 1.75 -14.69 -7.38
CA LEU A 316 0.91 -14.03 -6.38
C LEU A 316 1.72 -13.65 -5.14
N LYS A 317 2.63 -14.54 -4.69
CA LYS A 317 3.56 -14.23 -3.59
C LYS A 317 4.57 -13.16 -4.01
N LYS A 318 5.06 -13.25 -5.24
CA LYS A 318 6.05 -12.30 -5.77
C LYS A 318 5.48 -10.89 -5.88
N VAL A 319 4.27 -10.72 -6.43
CA VAL A 319 3.64 -9.40 -6.53
C VAL A 319 3.25 -8.85 -5.15
N LEU A 320 2.83 -9.73 -4.23
CA LEU A 320 2.59 -9.33 -2.85
C LEU A 320 3.87 -8.83 -2.18
N ALA A 321 5.01 -9.50 -2.41
CA ALA A 321 6.30 -9.05 -1.88
C ALA A 321 6.73 -7.70 -2.47
N PHE A 322 6.50 -7.45 -3.75
CA PHE A 322 6.75 -6.14 -4.37
C PHE A 322 5.87 -5.05 -3.75
N PHE A 323 4.57 -5.34 -3.61
CA PHE A 323 3.65 -4.43 -2.95
C PHE A 323 4.10 -4.09 -1.52
N ILE A 324 4.45 -5.10 -0.71
CA ILE A 324 4.93 -4.92 0.66
C ILE A 324 6.20 -4.05 0.67
N ALA A 325 7.18 -4.35 -0.19
CA ALA A 325 8.46 -3.64 -0.21
C ALA A 325 8.28 -2.13 -0.44
N ILE A 326 7.45 -1.75 -1.40
CA ILE A 326 7.20 -0.32 -1.68
C ILE A 326 6.28 0.30 -0.64
N HIS A 327 5.29 -0.46 -0.15
CA HIS A 327 4.38 0.03 0.88
C HIS A 327 5.09 0.32 2.22
N MET A 328 6.22 -0.36 2.51
CA MET A 328 7.02 -0.09 3.71
C MET A 328 7.52 1.35 3.78
N ILE A 329 7.77 2.02 2.66
CA ILE A 329 8.16 3.43 2.64
C ILE A 329 7.08 4.29 3.32
N TYR A 330 5.82 4.03 3.00
CA TYR A 330 4.68 4.71 3.62
C TYR A 330 4.41 4.23 5.05
N PHE A 331 4.48 2.91 5.27
CA PHE A 331 4.19 2.28 6.55
C PHE A 331 5.14 2.73 7.66
N LEU A 332 6.43 2.85 7.37
CA LEU A 332 7.44 3.25 8.36
C LEU A 332 7.41 4.74 8.70
N ARG A 333 6.94 5.56 7.74
CA ARG A 333 6.87 7.01 7.89
C ARG A 333 5.51 7.51 8.38
N GLY A 334 4.43 6.89 7.92
CA GLY A 334 3.06 7.37 8.08
C GLY A 334 2.41 6.92 9.40
N ASP A 335 1.12 7.21 9.51
CA ASP A 335 0.27 6.72 10.59
C ASP A 335 0.13 5.18 10.52
N PHE A 336 0.38 4.51 11.64
CA PHE A 336 0.39 3.05 11.72
C PHE A 336 -0.95 2.44 11.32
N THR A 337 -2.06 2.96 11.83
CA THR A 337 -3.41 2.44 11.56
C THR A 337 -3.74 2.46 10.06
N ASN A 338 -3.44 3.57 9.39
CA ASN A 338 -3.68 3.73 7.96
C ASN A 338 -2.76 2.83 7.14
N GLY A 339 -1.47 2.77 7.48
CA GLY A 339 -0.48 1.92 6.84
C GLY A 339 -0.82 0.44 7.02
N PHE A 340 -1.12 0.00 8.24
CA PHE A 340 -1.48 -1.37 8.57
C PHE A 340 -2.77 -1.82 7.87
N SER A 341 -3.84 -1.00 7.96
CA SER A 341 -5.10 -1.32 7.28
C SER A 341 -4.93 -1.47 5.77
N GLN A 342 -4.14 -0.60 5.14
CA GLN A 342 -3.88 -0.70 3.71
C GLN A 342 -3.06 -1.95 3.36
N LEU A 343 -2.04 -2.26 4.16
CA LEU A 343 -1.22 -3.47 4.01
C LEU A 343 -2.09 -4.73 4.03
N ILE A 344 -2.95 -4.87 5.05
CA ILE A 344 -3.80 -6.04 5.21
C ILE A 344 -4.85 -6.14 4.10
N LEU A 345 -5.60 -5.05 3.84
CA LEU A 345 -6.71 -5.08 2.88
C LEU A 345 -6.24 -5.32 1.44
N VAL A 346 -5.15 -4.67 1.03
CA VAL A 346 -4.61 -4.87 -0.32
C VAL A 346 -3.96 -6.26 -0.45
N SER A 347 -3.27 -6.73 0.59
CA SER A 347 -2.73 -8.10 0.62
C SER A 347 -3.84 -9.15 0.52
N PHE A 348 -4.99 -8.89 1.14
CA PHE A 348 -6.17 -9.74 1.03
C PHE A 348 -6.66 -9.83 -0.41
N GLY A 349 -6.80 -8.69 -1.10
CA GLY A 349 -7.21 -8.63 -2.51
C GLY A 349 -6.21 -9.25 -3.48
N ILE A 350 -4.91 -9.03 -3.28
CA ILE A 350 -3.86 -9.55 -4.17
C ILE A 350 -3.61 -11.05 -3.98
N TYR A 351 -3.69 -11.55 -2.75
CA TYR A 351 -3.23 -12.90 -2.44
C TYR A 351 -4.32 -13.82 -1.92
N VAL A 352 -5.09 -13.39 -0.89
CA VAL A 352 -6.04 -14.29 -0.21
C VAL A 352 -7.20 -14.63 -1.14
N ILE A 353 -7.87 -13.63 -1.73
CA ILE A 353 -9.02 -13.85 -2.63
C ILE A 353 -8.64 -14.74 -3.82
N PRO A 354 -7.60 -14.44 -4.63
CA PRO A 354 -7.26 -15.29 -5.76
C PRO A 354 -6.88 -16.72 -5.35
N LYS A 355 -6.25 -16.86 -4.18
CA LYS A 355 -5.87 -18.16 -3.66
C LYS A 355 -7.08 -18.95 -3.13
N SER A 356 -8.05 -18.31 -2.49
CA SER A 356 -9.30 -18.93 -2.02
C SER A 356 -10.14 -19.41 -3.18
N ILE A 357 -10.30 -18.60 -4.24
CA ILE A 357 -10.97 -19.01 -5.49
C ILE A 357 -10.35 -20.29 -6.02
N LYS A 358 -9.02 -20.34 -6.09
CA LYS A 358 -8.29 -21.52 -6.53
C LYS A 358 -8.54 -22.76 -5.67
N TYR A 359 -8.64 -22.62 -4.34
CA TYR A 359 -8.93 -23.74 -3.45
C TYR A 359 -10.38 -24.20 -3.53
N PHE A 360 -11.33 -23.28 -3.68
CA PHE A 360 -12.75 -23.57 -3.80
C PHE A 360 -13.02 -24.53 -4.95
N TYR A 361 -12.47 -24.26 -6.16
CA TYR A 361 -12.61 -25.15 -7.31
C TYR A 361 -11.81 -26.46 -7.22
N GLN A 362 -10.98 -26.64 -6.19
CA GLN A 362 -10.23 -27.88 -5.97
C GLN A 362 -10.94 -28.82 -4.98
N GLY A 363 -11.69 -28.26 -4.02
CA GLY A 363 -12.51 -29.02 -3.06
C GLY A 363 -13.76 -29.61 -3.70
N THR A 364 -14.35 -28.89 -4.66
CA THR A 364 -15.40 -29.43 -5.51
C THR A 364 -14.73 -30.33 -6.56
N LYS A 365 -14.79 -31.63 -6.38
CA LYS A 365 -14.42 -32.65 -7.39
C LYS A 365 -15.30 -32.57 -8.64
N LEU A 366 -15.68 -31.41 -9.07
CA LEU A 366 -16.41 -31.14 -10.30
C LEU A 366 -15.39 -30.97 -11.42
N TRP A 367 -15.20 -32.07 -12.16
CA TRP A 367 -14.47 -32.28 -13.44
C TRP A 367 -12.98 -32.50 -13.35
#